data_04e9e925b6203dd6c0e213a1a9e06a74
#
_entry.id   04e9e925b6203dd6c0e213a1a9e06a74
#
_cell.length_a   1.000
_cell.length_b   1.000
_cell.length_c   1.000
_cell.angle_alpha   90.00
_cell.angle_beta   90.00
_cell.angle_gamma   90.00
#
_symmetry.space_group_name_H-M   'P 1'
#
loop_
_entity.id
_entity.type
_entity.pdbx_description
1 polymer ?
#
loop_
_entity_poly.entity_id
_entity_poly.type
_entity_poly.pdbx_seq_one_letter_code
_entity_poly.pdbx_strand_id
1 'polypeptide(L)'
;MGKKSGLFLLCGAVLLFCLYAVRISYPADTSGSLEVQAVTEVRTYDSLKKPVTVSFSKIPERVIINRLNGAETLMALGAADRIIAVNMQNTDWGKPYDDRYMEQGKALEKITYRNLTKEEAVLLNPDCIIGWYSTFTDKRLGTTDFWNARQVATYIQATSNMVKPGAGVEDECRFITDMGLIFHAESQAKLLTDEIWKEIEDVQEKTRYSHHPSVMVVEFSGGGLDVYGYEWLVGDMVRRLGGXXXFIPCENGYISYEELIRLDPDVIFVVYFNHDLKTMMEQLTQNPAFSSLKAVQGKRVYPLRLDYMYTTAVRTINGLRVLSSGMYPDLAGDA
;
A
#
# COMPACT_ATOMS: atom_id res chain seq x y z
N MET A 1 -3.16 -80.07 4.45
CA MET A 1 -3.36 -80.05 2.98
C MET A 1 -3.93 -78.72 2.57
N GLY A 2 -3.22 -78.02 1.66
CA GLY A 2 -3.71 -76.88 0.93
C GLY A 2 -3.47 -75.50 1.55
N LYS A 3 -2.24 -75.02 1.44
CA LYS A 3 -1.83 -73.62 1.63
C LYS A 3 -2.36 -72.77 0.48
N LYS A 4 -2.83 -71.59 0.73
CA LYS A 4 -2.72 -70.47 -0.23
C LYS A 4 -2.46 -69.15 0.49
N SER A 5 -1.32 -68.60 0.17
CA SER A 5 -0.82 -67.26 0.58
C SER A 5 -1.54 -66.18 -0.21
N GLY A 6 -2.05 -65.18 0.46
CA GLY A 6 -2.60 -63.98 -0.17
C GLY A 6 -1.64 -62.78 0.02
N LEU A 7 -1.09 -62.32 -1.09
CA LEU A 7 -0.22 -61.16 -1.14
C LEU A 7 -1.07 -59.88 -1.26
N PHE A 8 -0.99 -58.98 -0.29
CA PHE A 8 -1.64 -57.66 -0.35
C PHE A 8 -0.76 -56.69 -1.15
N LEU A 9 -1.25 -56.30 -2.34
CA LEU A 9 -0.63 -55.21 -3.11
C LEU A 9 -1.34 -53.89 -2.73
N LEU A 10 -0.55 -52.94 -2.24
CA LEU A 10 -1.01 -51.56 -2.05
C LEU A 10 -0.99 -50.86 -3.41
N CYS A 11 -2.15 -50.55 -3.97
CA CYS A 11 -2.23 -49.70 -5.16
C CYS A 11 -2.32 -48.21 -4.75
N GLY A 12 -1.21 -47.49 -4.94
CA GLY A 12 -1.24 -46.00 -4.88
C GLY A 12 -1.90 -45.45 -6.12
N ALA A 13 -3.00 -44.75 -5.94
CA ALA A 13 -3.67 -44.08 -7.05
C ALA A 13 -2.92 -42.79 -7.43
N VAL A 14 -2.24 -42.82 -8.55
CA VAL A 14 -1.70 -41.63 -9.19
C VAL A 14 -2.81 -41.10 -10.11
N LEU A 15 -3.38 -39.96 -9.75
CA LEU A 15 -4.34 -39.25 -10.59
C LEU A 15 -3.58 -38.59 -11.74
N LEU A 16 -3.56 -39.22 -12.89
CA LEU A 16 -3.12 -38.60 -14.14
C LEU A 16 -4.29 -37.81 -14.72
N PHE A 17 -4.16 -36.50 -14.77
CA PHE A 17 -5.06 -35.65 -15.53
C PHE A 17 -4.73 -35.81 -17.01
N CYS A 18 -5.55 -36.57 -17.72
CA CYS A 18 -5.48 -36.66 -19.19
C CYS A 18 -6.08 -35.40 -19.81
N LEU A 19 -5.26 -34.53 -20.36
CA LEU A 19 -5.69 -33.47 -21.26
C LEU A 19 -6.17 -34.11 -22.57
N TYR A 20 -7.49 -34.15 -22.75
CA TYR A 20 -8.09 -34.55 -24.03
C TYR A 20 -7.96 -33.36 -25.01
N ALA A 21 -6.97 -33.39 -25.87
CA ALA A 21 -6.88 -32.46 -26.98
C ALA A 21 -7.80 -32.99 -28.09
N VAL A 22 -8.99 -32.42 -28.21
CA VAL A 22 -9.84 -32.66 -29.37
C VAL A 22 -9.25 -31.92 -30.56
N ARG A 23 -8.61 -32.66 -31.46
CA ARG A 23 -8.08 -32.11 -32.74
C ARG A 23 -9.26 -32.01 -33.70
N ILE A 24 -9.90 -30.84 -33.77
CA ILE A 24 -10.88 -30.55 -34.81
C ILE A 24 -10.08 -30.04 -36.03
N SER A 25 -9.98 -30.85 -37.05
CA SER A 25 -9.35 -30.43 -38.33
C SER A 25 -10.37 -29.64 -39.15
N TYR A 26 -10.20 -28.32 -39.21
CA TYR A 26 -10.91 -27.49 -40.17
C TYR A 26 -10.07 -27.36 -41.45
N PRO A 27 -10.71 -27.30 -42.62
CA PRO A 27 -9.96 -27.05 -43.87
C PRO A 27 -9.31 -25.66 -43.79
N ALA A 28 -8.09 -25.58 -44.31
CA ALA A 28 -7.34 -24.34 -44.34
C ALA A 28 -8.04 -23.32 -45.21
N ASP A 29 -8.62 -22.31 -44.58
CA ASP A 29 -9.00 -21.10 -45.27
C ASP A 29 -8.53 -19.87 -44.47
N THR A 30 -7.92 -19.00 -45.20
CA THR A 30 -7.30 -17.76 -44.83
C THR A 30 -8.14 -16.90 -43.91
N SER A 31 -7.69 -16.68 -42.68
CA SER A 31 -7.94 -15.40 -41.97
C SER A 31 -7.26 -15.41 -40.62
N GLY A 32 -6.77 -14.28 -40.26
CA GLY A 32 -5.96 -13.97 -39.09
C GLY A 32 -6.28 -14.73 -37.82
N SER A 33 -5.24 -15.23 -37.21
CA SER A 33 -5.34 -15.73 -35.83
C SER A 33 -5.96 -14.65 -34.95
N LEU A 34 -7.17 -14.89 -34.49
CA LEU A 34 -7.69 -14.15 -33.36
C LEU A 34 -6.79 -14.50 -32.17
N GLU A 35 -5.77 -13.71 -31.96
CA GLU A 35 -5.09 -13.74 -30.67
C GLU A 35 -6.15 -13.42 -29.62
N VAL A 36 -6.57 -14.44 -28.87
CA VAL A 36 -7.36 -14.22 -27.67
C VAL A 36 -6.40 -13.49 -26.71
N GLN A 37 -6.47 -12.18 -26.71
CA GLN A 37 -5.75 -11.41 -25.69
C GLN A 37 -6.17 -11.92 -24.32
N ALA A 38 -5.21 -12.38 -23.54
CA ALA A 38 -5.48 -12.84 -22.19
C ALA A 38 -6.03 -11.65 -21.39
N VAL A 39 -7.22 -11.85 -20.80
CA VAL A 39 -7.85 -10.84 -19.97
C VAL A 39 -7.18 -10.87 -18.60
N THR A 40 -6.62 -9.75 -18.17
CA THR A 40 -6.07 -9.60 -16.82
C THR A 40 -7.22 -9.29 -15.86
N GLU A 41 -7.33 -10.06 -14.80
CA GLU A 41 -8.34 -9.82 -13.75
C GLU A 41 -7.67 -9.53 -12.43
N VAL A 42 -8.10 -8.46 -11.76
CA VAL A 42 -7.63 -8.10 -10.42
C VAL A 42 -8.82 -7.87 -9.48
N ARG A 43 -8.58 -8.08 -8.20
CA ARG A 43 -9.60 -7.86 -7.15
C ARG A 43 -9.35 -6.52 -6.49
N THR A 44 -10.39 -5.70 -6.42
CA THR A 44 -10.36 -4.40 -5.79
C THR A 44 -11.70 -4.14 -5.06
N TYR A 45 -12.11 -2.91 -4.93
CA TYR A 45 -13.33 -2.51 -4.22
C TYR A 45 -14.13 -1.51 -5.06
N ASP A 46 -15.43 -1.45 -4.80
CA ASP A 46 -16.31 -0.43 -5.37
C ASP A 46 -16.52 0.75 -4.38
N SER A 47 -17.30 1.73 -4.80
CA SER A 47 -17.66 2.90 -4.00
C SER A 47 -18.55 2.60 -2.79
N LEU A 48 -18.99 1.35 -2.63
CA LEU A 48 -19.75 0.87 -1.47
C LEU A 48 -18.87 0.00 -0.56
N LYS A 49 -17.56 -0.02 -0.80
CA LYS A 49 -16.56 -0.86 -0.10
C LYS A 49 -16.77 -2.37 -0.30
N LYS A 50 -17.45 -2.77 -1.36
CA LYS A 50 -17.64 -4.19 -1.66
C LYS A 50 -16.50 -4.70 -2.54
N PRO A 51 -15.96 -5.90 -2.26
CA PRO A 51 -14.96 -6.50 -3.16
C PRO A 51 -15.56 -6.75 -4.55
N VAL A 52 -14.82 -6.36 -5.59
CA VAL A 52 -15.20 -6.56 -6.99
C VAL A 52 -14.00 -7.06 -7.79
N THR A 53 -14.26 -7.75 -8.90
CA THR A 53 -13.25 -8.10 -9.89
C THR A 53 -13.34 -7.11 -11.04
N VAL A 54 -12.20 -6.56 -11.46
CA VAL A 54 -12.09 -5.68 -12.61
C VAL A 54 -11.25 -6.40 -13.66
N SER A 55 -11.74 -6.41 -14.91
CA SER A 55 -11.10 -7.10 -16.03
C SER A 55 -10.51 -6.09 -17.01
N PHE A 56 -9.28 -6.34 -17.42
CA PHE A 56 -8.54 -5.52 -18.38
C PHE A 56 -8.28 -6.35 -19.62
N SER A 57 -8.89 -5.99 -20.73
CA SER A 57 -8.68 -6.65 -22.03
C SER A 57 -7.46 -6.10 -22.78
N LYS A 58 -6.90 -5.00 -22.29
CA LYS A 58 -5.66 -4.38 -22.79
C LYS A 58 -5.01 -3.58 -21.68
N ILE A 59 -3.73 -3.28 -21.84
CA ILE A 59 -3.00 -2.41 -20.91
C ILE A 59 -3.62 -1.00 -20.99
N PRO A 60 -3.96 -0.39 -19.84
CA PRO A 60 -4.46 0.99 -19.84
C PRO A 60 -3.43 1.97 -20.45
N GLU A 61 -3.93 2.90 -21.24
CA GLU A 61 -3.11 3.89 -21.95
C GLU A 61 -3.29 5.30 -21.40
N ARG A 62 -4.40 5.55 -20.67
CA ARG A 62 -4.79 6.87 -20.19
C ARG A 62 -5.21 6.81 -18.75
N VAL A 63 -4.22 6.82 -17.84
CA VAL A 63 -4.42 6.58 -16.41
C VAL A 63 -4.50 7.91 -15.66
N ILE A 64 -5.56 8.12 -14.91
CA ILE A 64 -5.60 9.10 -13.83
C ILE A 64 -5.23 8.35 -12.55
N ILE A 65 -4.20 8.81 -11.85
CA ILE A 65 -3.77 8.16 -10.62
C ILE A 65 -3.86 9.13 -9.43
N ASN A 66 -4.29 8.61 -8.29
CA ASN A 66 -4.43 9.41 -7.08
C ASN A 66 -3.15 9.32 -6.25
N ARG A 67 -2.63 10.47 -5.87
CA ARG A 67 -1.45 10.63 -5.02
C ARG A 67 -0.13 10.18 -5.68
N LEU A 68 0.96 10.73 -5.12
CA LEU A 68 2.32 10.52 -5.67
C LEU A 68 2.80 9.08 -5.50
N ASN A 69 2.52 8.45 -4.37
CA ASN A 69 2.93 7.05 -4.13
C ASN A 69 2.34 6.08 -5.15
N GLY A 70 1.09 6.31 -5.58
CA GLY A 70 0.53 5.57 -6.70
C GLY A 70 1.29 5.84 -8.02
N ALA A 71 1.56 7.12 -8.31
CA ALA A 71 2.32 7.50 -9.52
C ALA A 71 3.72 6.87 -9.50
N GLU A 72 4.41 6.91 -8.36
CA GLU A 72 5.72 6.28 -8.20
C GLU A 72 5.67 4.77 -8.42
N THR A 73 4.56 4.12 -8.05
CA THR A 73 4.39 2.69 -8.34
C THR A 73 4.40 2.46 -9.86
N LEU A 74 3.67 3.25 -10.63
CA LEU A 74 3.68 3.12 -12.09
C LEU A 74 5.05 3.51 -12.68
N MET A 75 5.76 4.49 -12.10
CA MET A 75 7.13 4.82 -12.49
C MET A 75 8.06 3.62 -12.27
N ALA A 76 8.00 3.02 -11.09
CA ALA A 76 8.82 1.86 -10.70
C ALA A 76 8.57 0.65 -11.62
N LEU A 77 7.34 0.54 -12.13
CA LEU A 77 6.94 -0.53 -13.05
C LEU A 77 7.21 -0.18 -14.53
N GLY A 78 7.75 1.01 -14.81
CA GLY A 78 8.03 1.42 -16.19
C GLY A 78 6.80 1.89 -16.97
N ALA A 79 5.70 2.22 -16.28
CA ALA A 79 4.42 2.63 -16.88
C ALA A 79 4.13 4.13 -16.68
N ALA A 80 5.15 4.94 -16.46
CA ALA A 80 4.99 6.39 -16.25
C ALA A 80 4.34 7.09 -17.44
N ASP A 81 4.63 6.63 -18.65
CA ASP A 81 4.10 7.19 -19.90
C ASP A 81 2.58 7.03 -20.04
N ARG A 82 1.98 6.15 -19.24
CA ARG A 82 0.53 5.92 -19.23
C ARG A 82 -0.22 6.96 -18.37
N ILE A 83 0.48 7.69 -17.50
CA ILE A 83 -0.14 8.65 -16.57
C ILE A 83 -0.47 9.93 -17.33
N ILE A 84 -1.76 10.30 -17.33
CA ILE A 84 -2.23 11.56 -17.96
C ILE A 84 -2.54 12.64 -16.93
N ALA A 85 -2.74 12.25 -15.66
CA ALA A 85 -2.92 13.18 -14.55
C ALA A 85 -2.65 12.50 -13.22
N VAL A 86 -2.08 13.25 -12.29
CA VAL A 86 -1.98 12.83 -10.87
C VAL A 86 -3.00 13.65 -10.08
N ASN A 87 -4.04 12.98 -9.59
CA ASN A 87 -5.07 13.61 -8.77
C ASN A 87 -4.57 13.72 -7.33
N MET A 88 -4.25 14.95 -6.90
CA MET A 88 -3.68 15.15 -5.57
C MET A 88 -4.04 16.50 -4.99
N GLN A 89 -4.25 16.53 -3.69
CA GLN A 89 -4.31 17.78 -2.97
C GLN A 89 -2.90 18.40 -2.94
N ASN A 90 -2.86 19.72 -2.94
CA ASN A 90 -1.61 20.44 -2.87
C ASN A 90 -0.94 20.14 -1.52
N THR A 91 0.10 19.33 -1.57
CA THR A 91 0.90 18.99 -0.40
C THR A 91 2.33 19.46 -0.66
N ASP A 92 2.79 20.34 0.19
CA ASP A 92 4.13 20.91 0.06
C ASP A 92 5.15 20.01 0.76
N TRP A 93 5.57 18.96 0.05
CA TRP A 93 6.57 18.02 0.54
C TRP A 93 8.00 18.44 0.24
N GLY A 94 8.18 19.60 -0.43
CA GLY A 94 9.50 20.07 -0.88
C GLY A 94 9.97 19.33 -2.13
N LYS A 95 10.17 18.00 -2.04
CA LYS A 95 10.44 17.12 -3.19
C LYS A 95 9.19 16.27 -3.44
N PRO A 96 8.58 16.33 -4.63
CA PRO A 96 7.37 15.54 -4.89
C PRO A 96 7.65 14.03 -4.97
N TYR A 97 8.78 13.63 -5.54
CA TYR A 97 9.13 12.23 -5.74
C TYR A 97 10.26 11.77 -4.83
N ASP A 98 10.29 10.46 -4.56
CA ASP A 98 11.45 9.79 -3.99
C ASP A 98 12.62 9.92 -4.98
N ASP A 99 13.84 10.05 -4.46
CA ASP A 99 15.04 10.21 -5.29
C ASP A 99 15.19 9.06 -6.31
N ARG A 100 14.71 7.86 -5.97
CA ARG A 100 14.72 6.69 -6.88
C ARG A 100 13.93 6.92 -8.17
N TYR A 101 12.92 7.80 -8.14
CA TYR A 101 11.99 8.01 -9.26
C TYR A 101 12.10 9.40 -9.88
N MET A 102 13.12 10.18 -9.51
CA MET A 102 13.29 11.57 -10.00
C MET A 102 13.40 11.63 -11.53
N GLU A 103 14.11 10.69 -12.15
CA GLU A 103 14.27 10.69 -13.61
C GLU A 103 12.95 10.36 -14.32
N GLN A 104 12.21 9.37 -13.82
CA GLN A 104 10.88 9.04 -14.34
C GLN A 104 9.90 10.19 -14.08
N GLY A 105 10.02 10.86 -12.93
CA GLY A 105 9.19 12.01 -12.59
C GLY A 105 9.33 13.16 -13.58
N LYS A 106 10.49 13.35 -14.18
CA LYS A 106 10.71 14.36 -15.24
C LYS A 106 9.81 14.10 -16.45
N ALA A 107 9.48 12.84 -16.74
CA ALA A 107 8.58 12.50 -17.85
C ALA A 107 7.17 13.00 -17.59
N LEU A 108 6.82 13.23 -16.32
CA LEU A 108 5.48 13.67 -15.90
C LEU A 108 5.36 15.19 -15.75
N GLU A 109 6.38 15.97 -16.09
CA GLU A 109 6.37 17.43 -15.92
C GLU A 109 5.22 18.13 -16.67
N LYS A 110 4.72 17.51 -17.71
CA LYS A 110 3.64 18.06 -18.55
C LYS A 110 2.25 17.61 -18.12
N ILE A 111 2.15 16.69 -17.16
CA ILE A 111 0.84 16.19 -16.74
C ILE A 111 0.23 17.09 -15.66
N THR A 112 -1.06 16.92 -15.43
CA THR A 112 -1.79 17.68 -14.44
C THR A 112 -1.52 17.16 -13.03
N TYR A 113 -1.06 18.04 -12.15
CA TYR A 113 -0.85 17.77 -10.72
C TYR A 113 -1.78 18.68 -9.92
N ARG A 114 -3.01 18.25 -9.71
CA ARG A 114 -3.96 19.00 -8.88
C ARG A 114 -5.16 18.16 -8.51
N ASN A 115 -5.97 18.69 -7.62
CA ASN A 115 -7.23 18.07 -7.24
C ASN A 115 -8.24 18.29 -8.36
N LEU A 116 -8.49 17.25 -9.14
CA LEU A 116 -9.37 17.31 -10.31
C LEU A 116 -10.83 17.30 -9.88
N THR A 117 -11.66 18.02 -10.64
CA THR A 117 -13.11 17.83 -10.59
C THR A 117 -13.51 16.63 -11.44
N LYS A 118 -14.71 16.13 -11.22
CA LYS A 118 -15.27 15.02 -12.01
C LYS A 118 -15.36 15.37 -13.50
N GLU A 119 -15.79 16.62 -13.80
CA GLU A 119 -15.91 17.12 -15.18
C GLU A 119 -14.55 17.18 -15.88
N GLU A 120 -13.53 17.65 -15.19
CA GLU A 120 -12.17 17.69 -15.72
C GLU A 120 -11.64 16.28 -15.99
N ALA A 121 -11.90 15.34 -15.08
CA ALA A 121 -11.51 13.95 -15.26
C ALA A 121 -12.21 13.33 -16.49
N VAL A 122 -13.50 13.64 -16.71
CA VAL A 122 -14.22 13.18 -17.91
C VAL A 122 -13.58 13.77 -19.18
N LEU A 123 -13.24 15.06 -19.17
CA LEU A 123 -12.59 15.72 -20.33
C LEU A 123 -11.22 15.13 -20.64
N LEU A 124 -10.51 14.63 -19.65
CA LEU A 124 -9.24 13.95 -19.84
C LEU A 124 -9.41 12.58 -20.53
N ASN A 125 -10.63 12.07 -20.59
CA ASN A 125 -10.96 10.81 -21.27
C ASN A 125 -10.04 9.66 -20.85
N PRO A 126 -9.99 9.31 -19.55
CA PRO A 126 -9.18 8.18 -19.11
C PRO A 126 -9.78 6.84 -19.52
N ASP A 127 -8.95 5.80 -19.56
CA ASP A 127 -9.42 4.41 -19.65
C ASP A 127 -9.26 3.67 -18.31
N CYS A 128 -8.52 4.26 -17.36
CA CYS A 128 -8.36 3.71 -16.01
C CYS A 128 -8.19 4.82 -14.99
N ILE A 129 -8.79 4.64 -13.80
CA ILE A 129 -8.58 5.53 -12.65
C ILE A 129 -8.19 4.67 -11.46
N ILE A 130 -7.01 4.95 -10.88
CA ILE A 130 -6.45 4.24 -9.73
C ILE A 130 -6.42 5.21 -8.56
N GLY A 131 -6.98 4.84 -7.41
CA GLY A 131 -6.97 5.79 -6.30
C GLY A 131 -7.41 5.24 -4.96
N TRP A 132 -7.51 6.17 -4.02
CA TRP A 132 -8.09 5.91 -2.71
C TRP A 132 -9.60 5.82 -2.80
N TYR A 133 -10.23 5.18 -1.81
CA TYR A 133 -11.69 5.13 -1.72
C TYR A 133 -12.32 6.53 -1.81
N SER A 134 -11.73 7.51 -1.12
CA SER A 134 -12.24 8.89 -1.11
C SER A 134 -12.24 9.54 -2.49
N THR A 135 -11.46 9.05 -3.44
CA THR A 135 -11.47 9.50 -4.84
C THR A 135 -12.82 9.20 -5.51
N PHE A 136 -13.41 8.06 -5.16
CA PHE A 136 -14.58 7.52 -5.87
C PHE A 136 -15.89 7.84 -5.12
N THR A 137 -16.07 9.10 -4.76
CA THR A 137 -17.31 9.61 -4.14
C THR A 137 -17.94 10.66 -5.01
N ASP A 138 -19.24 10.89 -4.83
CA ASP A 138 -19.97 11.91 -5.60
C ASP A 138 -19.40 13.33 -5.44
N LYS A 139 -18.76 13.58 -4.29
CA LYS A 139 -18.15 14.88 -3.97
C LYS A 139 -16.75 15.05 -4.59
N ARG A 140 -16.21 13.98 -5.20
CA ARG A 140 -14.87 13.97 -5.81
C ARG A 140 -14.98 13.58 -7.28
N LEU A 141 -14.31 12.52 -7.72
CA LEU A 141 -14.31 12.12 -9.13
C LEU A 141 -15.56 11.33 -9.55
N GLY A 142 -16.50 11.07 -8.64
CA GLY A 142 -17.68 10.24 -8.95
C GLY A 142 -17.47 8.79 -8.54
N THR A 143 -18.56 8.03 -8.48
CA THR A 143 -18.54 6.62 -8.02
C THR A 143 -17.89 5.70 -9.05
N THR A 144 -17.51 4.50 -8.60
CA THR A 144 -17.02 3.44 -9.50
C THR A 144 -18.05 3.11 -10.58
N ASP A 145 -19.34 3.06 -10.22
CA ASP A 145 -20.42 2.81 -11.19
C ASP A 145 -20.50 3.88 -12.27
N PHE A 146 -20.30 5.15 -11.89
CA PHE A 146 -20.26 6.27 -12.85
C PHE A 146 -19.19 6.05 -13.93
N TRP A 147 -18.00 5.59 -13.51
CA TRP A 147 -16.86 5.35 -14.40
C TRP A 147 -17.03 4.06 -15.21
N ASN A 148 -17.46 2.98 -14.55
CA ASN A 148 -17.66 1.68 -15.20
C ASN A 148 -18.72 1.76 -16.30
N ALA A 149 -19.78 2.57 -16.10
CA ALA A 149 -20.79 2.82 -17.14
C ALA A 149 -20.20 3.55 -18.37
N ARG A 150 -19.01 4.13 -18.24
CA ARG A 150 -18.26 4.78 -19.32
C ARG A 150 -17.09 3.94 -19.85
N GLN A 151 -17.04 2.67 -19.44
CA GLN A 151 -15.98 1.73 -19.82
C GLN A 151 -14.59 2.17 -19.30
N VAL A 152 -14.56 2.93 -18.20
CA VAL A 152 -13.34 3.34 -17.51
C VAL A 152 -13.14 2.38 -16.34
N ALA A 153 -12.05 1.63 -16.33
CA ALA A 153 -11.70 0.72 -15.24
C ALA A 153 -11.38 1.53 -13.98
N THR A 154 -11.76 1.00 -12.82
CA THR A 154 -11.47 1.68 -11.54
C THR A 154 -10.78 0.71 -10.58
N TYR A 155 -9.76 1.22 -9.85
CA TYR A 155 -9.06 0.45 -8.84
C TYR A 155 -8.98 1.26 -7.53
N ILE A 156 -9.50 0.70 -6.45
CA ILE A 156 -9.44 1.29 -5.11
C ILE A 156 -8.41 0.53 -4.27
N GLN A 157 -7.43 1.25 -3.73
CA GLN A 157 -6.39 0.68 -2.86
C GLN A 157 -7.01 0.24 -1.53
N ALA A 158 -6.77 -1.02 -1.14
CA ALA A 158 -7.39 -1.67 0.03
C ALA A 158 -7.07 -0.96 1.36
N THR A 159 -5.88 -0.36 1.47
CA THR A 159 -5.42 0.31 2.69
C THR A 159 -6.01 1.71 2.87
N SER A 160 -6.74 2.22 1.85
CA SER A 160 -7.28 3.57 1.88
C SER A 160 -8.62 3.64 2.63
N ASN A 161 -8.77 4.63 3.50
CA ASN A 161 -10.05 5.01 4.12
C ASN A 161 -10.83 3.84 4.76
N MET A 162 -10.11 2.88 5.35
CA MET A 162 -10.74 1.70 5.98
C MET A 162 -11.69 0.95 5.03
N VAL A 163 -11.31 0.87 3.75
CA VAL A 163 -12.04 0.06 2.76
C VAL A 163 -12.00 -1.41 3.16
N LYS A 164 -10.83 -1.87 3.55
CA LYS A 164 -10.61 -3.20 4.13
C LYS A 164 -10.10 -3.00 5.56
N PRO A 165 -10.93 -3.23 6.59
CA PRO A 165 -10.43 -3.15 7.97
C PRO A 165 -9.27 -4.12 8.19
N GLY A 166 -8.20 -3.64 8.82
CA GLY A 166 -7.00 -4.43 9.06
C GLY A 166 -6.14 -4.67 7.82
N ALA A 167 -6.31 -3.85 6.79
CA ALA A 167 -5.42 -3.91 5.62
C ALA A 167 -3.99 -3.57 6.04
N GLY A 168 -3.03 -4.35 5.55
CA GLY A 168 -1.63 -4.27 5.97
C GLY A 168 -0.65 -4.30 4.81
N VAL A 169 0.58 -4.68 5.12
CA VAL A 169 1.69 -4.75 4.15
C VAL A 169 1.35 -5.69 2.98
N GLU A 170 0.65 -6.81 3.24
CA GLU A 170 0.20 -7.70 2.16
C GLU A 170 -0.66 -6.97 1.13
N ASP A 171 -1.49 -6.04 1.58
CA ASP A 171 -2.40 -5.32 0.68
C ASP A 171 -1.63 -4.26 -0.14
N GLU A 172 -0.57 -3.68 0.42
CA GLU A 172 0.34 -2.82 -0.35
C GLU A 172 1.12 -3.63 -1.39
N CYS A 173 1.64 -4.80 -1.00
CA CYS A 173 2.30 -5.72 -1.92
C CYS A 173 1.33 -6.22 -3.00
N ARG A 174 0.08 -6.50 -2.63
CA ARG A 174 -0.96 -6.86 -3.60
C ARG A 174 -1.21 -5.73 -4.59
N PHE A 175 -1.31 -4.48 -4.12
CA PHE A 175 -1.46 -3.33 -5.03
C PHE A 175 -0.30 -3.28 -6.05
N ILE A 176 0.95 -3.42 -5.59
CA ILE A 176 2.12 -3.43 -6.49
C ILE A 176 2.02 -4.59 -7.49
N THR A 177 1.64 -5.79 -7.01
CA THR A 177 1.48 -6.98 -7.85
C THR A 177 0.36 -6.80 -8.87
N ASP A 178 -0.79 -6.27 -8.46
CA ASP A 178 -1.93 -6.01 -9.35
C ASP A 178 -1.55 -5.00 -10.43
N MET A 179 -0.80 -3.94 -10.06
CA MET A 179 -0.28 -3.00 -11.05
C MET A 179 0.70 -3.70 -12.01
N GLY A 180 1.55 -4.59 -11.49
CA GLY A 180 2.42 -5.42 -12.32
C GLY A 180 1.64 -6.23 -13.35
N LEU A 181 0.54 -6.86 -12.93
CA LEU A 181 -0.33 -7.64 -13.81
C LEU A 181 -1.01 -6.74 -14.88
N ILE A 182 -1.59 -5.62 -14.45
CA ILE A 182 -2.33 -4.70 -15.33
C ILE A 182 -1.41 -4.08 -16.40
N PHE A 183 -0.16 -3.76 -16.03
CA PHE A 183 0.79 -3.08 -16.91
C PHE A 183 1.84 -4.02 -17.51
N HIS A 184 1.69 -5.35 -17.32
CA HIS A 184 2.59 -6.39 -17.84
C HIS A 184 4.03 -6.18 -17.38
N ALA A 185 4.19 -5.90 -16.07
CA ALA A 185 5.49 -5.64 -15.42
C ALA A 185 5.64 -6.54 -14.16
N GLU A 186 5.21 -7.79 -14.27
CA GLU A 186 5.14 -8.74 -13.14
C GLU A 186 6.51 -8.98 -12.50
N SER A 187 7.55 -9.10 -13.32
CA SER A 187 8.92 -9.32 -12.82
C SER A 187 9.39 -8.12 -11.98
N GLN A 188 9.10 -6.92 -12.43
CA GLN A 188 9.46 -5.70 -11.70
C GLN A 188 8.64 -5.58 -10.40
N ALA A 189 7.33 -5.86 -10.48
CA ALA A 189 6.46 -5.86 -9.29
C ALA A 189 6.97 -6.84 -8.23
N LYS A 190 7.41 -8.03 -8.67
CA LYS A 190 7.97 -9.03 -7.77
C LYS A 190 9.24 -8.52 -7.07
N LEU A 191 10.15 -7.89 -7.80
CA LEU A 191 11.36 -7.31 -7.19
C LEU A 191 11.02 -6.28 -6.10
N LEU A 192 10.04 -5.43 -6.36
CA LEU A 192 9.60 -4.40 -5.40
C LEU A 192 8.98 -5.04 -4.15
N THR A 193 8.15 -6.05 -4.33
CA THR A 193 7.52 -6.73 -3.18
C THR A 193 8.54 -7.59 -2.41
N ASP A 194 9.47 -8.24 -3.10
CA ASP A 194 10.55 -9.00 -2.45
C ASP A 194 11.42 -8.09 -1.57
N GLU A 195 11.72 -6.85 -2.03
CA GLU A 195 12.47 -5.87 -1.24
C GLU A 195 11.73 -5.53 0.06
N ILE A 196 10.41 -5.34 -0.01
CA ILE A 196 9.58 -5.04 1.16
C ILE A 196 9.63 -6.20 2.18
N TRP A 197 9.44 -7.43 1.70
CA TRP A 197 9.44 -8.60 2.59
C TRP A 197 10.81 -8.85 3.18
N LYS A 198 11.86 -8.69 2.36
CA LYS A 198 13.25 -8.85 2.84
C LYS A 198 13.58 -7.84 3.94
N GLU A 199 13.14 -6.59 3.83
CA GLU A 199 13.37 -5.58 4.88
C GLU A 199 12.75 -6.03 6.21
N ILE A 200 11.54 -6.58 6.18
CA ILE A 200 10.86 -7.09 7.38
C ILE A 200 11.65 -8.26 7.97
N GLU A 201 12.02 -9.22 7.13
CA GLU A 201 12.77 -10.42 7.55
C GLU A 201 14.12 -10.04 8.16
N ASP A 202 14.87 -9.14 7.52
CA ASP A 202 16.17 -8.66 7.99
C ASP A 202 16.05 -8.01 9.40
N VAL A 203 15.02 -7.16 9.59
CA VAL A 203 14.78 -6.54 10.91
C VAL A 203 14.41 -7.61 11.95
N GLN A 204 13.51 -8.52 11.62
CA GLN A 204 13.09 -9.60 12.54
C GLN A 204 14.27 -10.47 12.97
N GLU A 205 15.15 -10.82 12.05
CA GLU A 205 16.34 -11.61 12.34
C GLU A 205 17.28 -10.86 13.29
N LYS A 206 17.58 -9.60 12.97
CA LYS A 206 18.49 -8.78 13.77
C LYS A 206 17.95 -8.45 15.16
N THR A 207 16.62 -8.35 15.31
CA THR A 207 15.98 -7.99 16.58
C THR A 207 15.42 -9.18 17.35
N ARG A 208 15.68 -10.39 16.91
CA ARG A 208 15.12 -11.63 17.49
C ARG A 208 15.26 -11.70 19.02
N TYR A 209 16.36 -11.21 19.55
CA TYR A 209 16.69 -11.24 20.97
C TYR A 209 16.70 -9.86 21.62
N SER A 210 16.27 -8.84 20.88
CA SER A 210 16.21 -7.47 21.39
C SER A 210 14.94 -7.23 22.21
N HIS A 211 14.95 -6.15 23.00
CA HIS A 211 13.73 -5.67 23.62
C HIS A 211 12.78 -5.15 22.53
N HIS A 212 11.54 -5.57 22.57
CA HIS A 212 10.51 -5.12 21.65
C HIS A 212 9.82 -3.89 22.25
N PRO A 213 10.02 -2.69 21.67
CA PRO A 213 9.52 -1.46 22.29
C PRO A 213 8.01 -1.32 22.17
N SER A 214 7.41 -0.65 23.14
CA SER A 214 6.04 -0.14 23.04
C SER A 214 6.06 1.11 22.16
N VAL A 215 5.19 1.14 21.14
CA VAL A 215 5.22 2.16 20.10
C VAL A 215 3.86 2.84 19.99
N MET A 216 3.85 4.17 19.89
CA MET A 216 2.67 4.92 19.49
C MET A 216 2.94 5.70 18.22
N VAL A 217 1.94 5.71 17.33
CA VAL A 217 1.94 6.52 16.11
C VAL A 217 0.80 7.50 16.25
N VAL A 218 1.12 8.79 16.30
CA VAL A 218 0.16 9.83 16.68
C VAL A 218 0.20 11.01 15.69
N GLU A 219 -0.94 11.70 15.59
CA GLU A 219 -1.08 12.96 14.85
C GLU A 219 -1.74 13.98 15.77
N PHE A 220 -1.22 15.21 15.82
CA PHE A 220 -1.82 16.29 16.62
C PHE A 220 -3.17 16.69 16.02
N SER A 221 -4.21 16.67 16.83
CA SER A 221 -5.58 16.92 16.39
C SER A 221 -6.41 17.59 17.51
N GLY A 222 -6.82 18.82 17.29
CA GLY A 222 -7.85 19.49 18.09
C GLY A 222 -7.63 19.53 19.62
N GLY A 223 -6.39 19.59 20.09
CA GLY A 223 -6.07 19.63 21.52
C GLY A 223 -5.81 18.27 22.15
N GLY A 224 -5.67 17.23 21.33
CA GLY A 224 -5.24 15.89 21.71
C GLY A 224 -4.51 15.22 20.56
N LEU A 225 -4.64 13.91 20.48
CA LEU A 225 -3.90 13.12 19.49
C LEU A 225 -4.81 12.09 18.83
N ASP A 226 -4.83 12.06 17.51
CA ASP A 226 -5.33 10.90 16.79
C ASP A 226 -4.24 9.81 16.83
N VAL A 227 -4.65 8.57 17.09
CA VAL A 227 -3.74 7.42 17.24
C VAL A 227 -4.01 6.41 16.14
N TYR A 228 -2.96 6.00 15.47
CA TYR A 228 -3.02 4.99 14.42
C TYR A 228 -2.70 3.61 15.02
N GLY A 229 -3.74 2.82 15.26
CA GLY A 229 -3.67 1.49 15.89
C GLY A 229 -3.52 0.33 14.91
N TYR A 230 -3.82 -0.86 15.39
CA TYR A 230 -3.65 -2.12 14.64
C TYR A 230 -4.51 -2.22 13.39
N GLU A 231 -5.60 -1.48 13.32
CA GLU A 231 -6.51 -1.47 12.18
C GLU A 231 -5.96 -0.67 10.98
N TRP A 232 -4.86 0.04 11.19
CA TRP A 232 -4.20 0.84 10.15
C TRP A 232 -2.96 0.12 9.62
N LEU A 233 -2.56 0.43 8.40
CA LEU A 233 -1.35 -0.09 7.77
C LEU A 233 -0.12 0.04 8.68
N VAL A 234 0.07 1.21 9.28
CA VAL A 234 1.24 1.46 10.16
C VAL A 234 1.24 0.53 11.38
N GLY A 235 0.08 0.19 11.91
CA GLY A 235 -0.03 -0.78 13.01
C GLY A 235 0.47 -2.16 12.61
N ASP A 236 0.15 -2.60 11.39
CA ASP A 236 0.67 -3.85 10.83
C ASP A 236 2.19 -3.76 10.61
N MET A 237 2.69 -2.61 10.10
CA MET A 237 4.12 -2.38 9.92
C MET A 237 4.88 -2.49 11.25
N VAL A 238 4.41 -1.78 12.29
CA VAL A 238 5.02 -1.82 13.65
C VAL A 238 5.02 -3.25 14.19
N ARG A 239 3.90 -3.96 14.08
CA ARG A 239 3.78 -5.34 14.55
C ARG A 239 4.77 -6.27 13.84
N ARG A 240 4.90 -6.14 12.52
CA ARG A 240 5.84 -6.97 11.74
C ARG A 240 7.29 -6.69 12.09
N LEU A 241 7.58 -5.48 12.49
CA LEU A 241 8.93 -5.11 12.95
C LEU A 241 9.15 -5.46 14.43
N GLY A 242 8.20 -6.13 15.11
CA GLY A 242 8.32 -6.57 16.50
C GLY A 242 7.87 -5.54 17.52
N GLY A 243 7.28 -4.47 17.14
CA GLY A 243 6.80 -3.48 18.09
C GLY A 243 5.42 -3.81 18.64
N UNK A 244 5.22 -3.38 19.76
CA UNK A 244 3.98 -3.54 20.38
C UNK A 244 3.25 -2.25 20.24
N UNK A 245 2.36 -2.16 19.62
CA UNK A 245 1.64 -1.08 19.46
C UNK A 245 0.88 -0.82 20.68
N UNK A 246 1.02 -0.05 21.09
CA UNK A 246 0.33 0.32 22.14
C UNK A 246 -1.01 0.46 21.71
N PHE A 247 -1.74 -0.40 21.86
CA PHE A 247 -3.16 -0.48 21.53
C PHE A 247 -3.99 0.22 22.60
N ILE A 248 -4.79 1.14 22.14
CA ILE A 248 -5.78 1.79 23.01
C ILE A 248 -7.16 1.40 22.45
N PRO A 249 -7.98 0.72 23.25
CA PRO A 249 -9.37 0.51 22.86
C PRO A 249 -10.14 1.83 23.06
N CYS A 250 -9.90 2.79 22.15
CA CYS A 250 -10.68 4.01 22.08
C CYS A 250 -11.61 3.92 20.86
N GLU A 251 -12.87 4.20 21.08
CA GLU A 251 -13.91 4.06 20.04
C GLU A 251 -13.64 4.92 18.80
N ASN A 252 -12.81 5.96 18.91
CA ASN A 252 -12.59 6.93 17.84
C ASN A 252 -11.11 7.16 17.49
N GLY A 253 -10.18 6.37 18.05
CA GLY A 253 -8.75 6.55 17.76
C GLY A 253 -8.17 7.85 18.28
N TYR A 254 -8.80 8.51 19.26
CA TYR A 254 -8.39 9.81 19.79
C TYR A 254 -8.10 9.70 21.29
N ILE A 255 -6.99 10.30 21.74
CA ILE A 255 -6.60 10.31 23.15
C ILE A 255 -6.26 11.73 23.60
N SER A 256 -6.41 11.96 24.90
CA SER A 256 -5.95 13.20 25.54
C SER A 256 -4.43 13.13 25.80
N TYR A 257 -3.86 14.27 26.11
CA TYR A 257 -2.44 14.35 26.50
C TYR A 257 -2.18 13.60 27.83
N GLU A 258 -3.14 13.60 28.75
CA GLU A 258 -3.05 12.85 30.02
C GLU A 258 -3.00 11.35 29.75
N GLU A 259 -3.79 10.89 28.78
CA GLU A 259 -3.79 9.49 28.41
C GLU A 259 -2.45 9.08 27.77
N LEU A 260 -1.86 9.91 26.94
CA LEU A 260 -0.51 9.68 26.41
C LEU A 260 0.51 9.51 27.54
N ILE A 261 0.45 10.42 28.55
CA ILE A 261 1.36 10.38 29.72
C ILE A 261 1.15 9.07 30.50
N ARG A 262 -0.09 8.66 30.68
CA ARG A 262 -0.43 7.41 31.38
C ARG A 262 0.09 6.16 30.65
N LEU A 263 0.03 6.17 29.33
CA LEU A 263 0.47 5.04 28.48
C LEU A 263 1.98 4.93 28.40
N ASP A 264 2.67 6.06 28.41
CA ASP A 264 4.13 6.18 28.52
C ASP A 264 4.89 5.23 27.57
N PRO A 265 4.72 5.37 26.24
CA PRO A 265 5.37 4.47 25.29
C PRO A 265 6.89 4.66 25.24
N ASP A 266 7.59 3.61 24.81
CA ASP A 266 9.06 3.66 24.64
C ASP A 266 9.46 4.49 23.42
N VAL A 267 8.61 4.50 22.38
CA VAL A 267 8.86 5.23 21.10
C VAL A 267 7.58 5.90 20.65
N ILE A 268 7.69 7.14 20.20
CA ILE A 268 6.57 7.89 19.59
C ILE A 268 6.97 8.30 18.17
N PHE A 269 6.11 7.98 17.21
CA PHE A 269 6.19 8.50 15.85
C PHE A 269 5.11 9.57 15.67
N VAL A 270 5.52 10.79 15.30
CA VAL A 270 4.61 11.93 15.09
C VAL A 270 4.33 12.04 13.58
N VAL A 271 3.10 11.79 13.20
CA VAL A 271 2.69 11.84 11.79
C VAL A 271 2.60 13.30 11.33
N TYR A 272 3.13 13.57 10.14
CA TYR A 272 3.07 14.90 9.55
C TYR A 272 2.80 14.84 8.05
N PHE A 273 2.18 15.91 7.55
CA PHE A 273 1.91 16.14 6.14
C PHE A 273 1.77 17.65 5.92
N ASN A 274 2.59 18.23 5.08
CA ASN A 274 2.57 19.63 4.63
C ASN A 274 2.62 20.72 5.74
N HIS A 275 3.22 20.45 6.89
CA HIS A 275 3.26 21.45 7.98
C HIS A 275 4.69 21.67 8.49
N ASP A 276 4.82 22.65 9.34
CA ASP A 276 6.08 22.95 10.02
C ASP A 276 6.45 21.79 10.96
N LEU A 277 7.22 20.86 10.43
CA LEU A 277 7.71 19.69 11.16
C LEU A 277 8.38 20.09 12.47
N LYS A 278 9.17 21.18 12.44
CA LYS A 278 9.87 21.65 13.64
C LYS A 278 8.88 21.96 14.77
N THR A 279 7.87 22.77 14.47
CA THR A 279 6.84 23.14 15.47
C THR A 279 6.11 21.89 16.01
N MET A 280 5.77 20.96 15.13
CA MET A 280 5.09 19.72 15.55
C MET A 280 5.95 18.88 16.50
N MET A 281 7.24 18.73 16.17
CA MET A 281 8.16 17.98 17.03
C MET A 281 8.38 18.69 18.36
N GLU A 282 8.50 20.03 18.35
CA GLU A 282 8.68 20.84 19.57
C GLU A 282 7.46 20.75 20.50
N GLN A 283 6.25 20.62 19.97
CA GLN A 283 5.03 20.46 20.79
C GLN A 283 5.13 19.24 21.72
N LEU A 284 5.86 18.22 21.36
CA LEU A 284 6.05 17.03 22.19
C LEU A 284 7.38 17.09 22.97
N THR A 285 8.46 17.43 22.29
CA THR A 285 9.82 17.29 22.86
C THR A 285 10.23 18.46 23.75
N GLN A 286 9.61 19.64 23.63
CA GLN A 286 9.95 20.83 24.41
C GLN A 286 8.86 21.26 25.39
N ASN A 287 7.68 20.65 25.33
CA ASN A 287 6.58 20.97 26.23
C ASN A 287 6.81 20.32 27.59
N PRO A 288 6.92 21.12 28.68
CA PRO A 288 7.15 20.56 30.04
C PRO A 288 6.11 19.50 30.47
N ALA A 289 4.90 19.56 29.94
CA ALA A 289 3.86 18.58 30.25
C ALA A 289 4.25 17.13 29.87
N PHE A 290 5.11 16.98 28.87
CA PHE A 290 5.54 15.67 28.37
C PHE A 290 6.95 15.26 28.83
N SER A 291 7.59 16.07 29.70
CA SER A 291 8.97 15.82 30.16
C SER A 291 9.15 14.50 30.92
N SER A 292 8.06 13.92 31.44
CA SER A 292 8.10 12.63 32.13
C SER A 292 8.05 11.42 31.20
N LEU A 293 7.66 11.61 29.94
CA LEU A 293 7.52 10.49 28.99
C LEU A 293 8.87 9.82 28.71
N LYS A 294 8.93 8.50 28.76
CA LYS A 294 10.12 7.70 28.40
C LYS A 294 10.65 8.07 27.02
N ALA A 295 9.75 8.17 26.03
CA ALA A 295 10.12 8.51 24.67
C ALA A 295 10.81 9.90 24.58
N VAL A 296 10.33 10.88 25.38
CA VAL A 296 10.92 12.22 25.39
C VAL A 296 12.30 12.20 26.08
N GLN A 297 12.38 11.57 27.26
CA GLN A 297 13.63 11.44 28.02
C GLN A 297 14.71 10.69 27.24
N GLY A 298 14.30 9.63 26.55
CA GLY A 298 15.16 8.79 25.73
C GLY A 298 15.47 9.35 24.34
N LYS A 299 14.92 10.52 23.99
CA LYS A 299 15.03 11.13 22.64
C LYS A 299 14.51 10.19 21.55
N ARG A 300 13.45 9.45 21.86
CA ARG A 300 12.85 8.43 20.95
C ARG A 300 11.51 8.94 20.42
N VAL A 301 11.47 10.21 20.03
CA VAL A 301 10.34 10.84 19.35
C VAL A 301 10.80 11.15 17.92
N TYR A 302 10.14 10.55 16.92
CA TYR A 302 10.57 10.61 15.54
C TYR A 302 9.45 11.13 14.64
N PRO A 303 9.77 11.91 13.62
CA PRO A 303 8.77 12.28 12.61
C PRO A 303 8.47 11.11 11.68
N LEU A 304 7.21 11.01 11.25
CA LEU A 304 6.80 9.98 10.28
C LEU A 304 5.90 10.64 9.22
N ARG A 305 6.33 10.60 7.98
CA ARG A 305 5.54 11.15 6.87
C ARG A 305 4.26 10.32 6.68
N LEU A 306 3.14 11.01 6.46
CA LEU A 306 1.86 10.33 6.20
C LEU A 306 1.96 9.34 5.03
N ASP A 307 2.66 9.71 3.96
CA ASP A 307 2.80 8.88 2.76
C ASP A 307 3.78 7.69 2.94
N TYR A 308 4.39 7.56 4.12
CA TYR A 308 5.22 6.42 4.51
C TYR A 308 4.45 5.45 5.43
N MET A 309 3.23 5.79 5.84
CA MET A 309 2.50 4.98 6.81
C MET A 309 1.02 4.77 6.45
N TYR A 310 0.54 5.43 5.40
CA TYR A 310 -0.86 5.38 4.97
C TYR A 310 -0.96 5.23 3.46
N THR A 311 -1.46 4.08 2.99
CA THR A 311 -1.63 3.76 1.55
C THR A 311 -0.32 4.03 0.79
N THR A 312 0.71 3.33 1.20
CA THR A 312 2.11 3.68 0.90
C THR A 312 2.60 3.19 -0.46
N ALA A 313 2.01 2.11 -1.00
CA ALA A 313 2.45 1.50 -2.26
C ALA A 313 3.97 1.21 -2.22
N VAL A 314 4.74 1.67 -3.22
CA VAL A 314 6.20 1.44 -3.25
C VAL A 314 6.94 2.15 -2.10
N ARG A 315 6.31 3.14 -1.44
CA ARG A 315 6.90 3.80 -0.27
C ARG A 315 6.80 2.98 1.02
N THR A 316 6.17 1.82 0.99
CA THR A 316 6.13 0.89 2.14
C THR A 316 7.54 0.65 2.70
N ILE A 317 8.52 0.45 1.82
CA ILE A 317 9.92 0.24 2.22
C ILE A 317 10.48 1.43 3.02
N ASN A 318 10.14 2.67 2.61
CA ASN A 318 10.58 3.87 3.34
C ASN A 318 9.95 3.92 4.74
N GLY A 319 8.68 3.59 4.84
CA GLY A 319 7.97 3.53 6.12
C GLY A 319 8.58 2.49 7.07
N LEU A 320 8.84 1.30 6.56
CA LEU A 320 9.47 0.21 7.33
C LEU A 320 10.85 0.67 7.87
N ARG A 321 11.65 1.31 7.02
CA ARG A 321 13.00 1.78 7.41
C ARG A 321 12.94 2.89 8.48
N VAL A 322 12.02 3.84 8.34
CA VAL A 322 11.84 4.89 9.38
C VAL A 322 11.40 4.27 10.69
N LEU A 323 10.44 3.35 10.65
CA LEU A 323 9.92 2.68 11.84
C LEU A 323 11.00 1.83 12.51
N SER A 324 11.71 1.00 11.74
CA SER A 324 12.77 0.12 12.31
C SER A 324 13.91 0.92 12.92
N SER A 325 14.35 2.01 12.27
CA SER A 325 15.42 2.88 12.79
C SER A 325 15.01 3.55 14.11
N GLY A 326 13.76 3.97 14.25
CA GLY A 326 13.28 4.56 15.50
C GLY A 326 13.03 3.53 16.59
N MET A 327 12.55 2.33 16.23
CA MET A 327 12.31 1.23 17.17
C MET A 327 13.63 0.60 17.66
N TYR A 328 14.63 0.55 16.80
CA TYR A 328 15.89 -0.15 17.07
C TYR A 328 17.07 0.71 16.60
N PRO A 329 17.36 1.82 17.28
CA PRO A 329 18.40 2.76 16.82
C PRO A 329 19.80 2.13 16.70
N ASP A 330 20.08 1.08 17.45
CA ASP A 330 21.37 0.38 17.38
C ASP A 330 21.58 -0.32 16.03
N LEU A 331 20.51 -0.68 15.32
CA LEU A 331 20.63 -1.26 13.96
C LEU A 331 21.12 -0.25 12.93
N ALA A 332 20.93 1.05 13.18
CA ALA A 332 21.32 2.11 12.24
C ALA A 332 22.84 2.38 12.24
N GLY A 333 23.57 1.85 13.20
CA GLY A 333 25.03 2.02 13.33
C GLY A 333 25.87 1.09 12.48
N ASP A 334 25.26 0.07 11.86
CA ASP A 334 25.97 -0.99 11.11
C ASP A 334 25.85 -0.83 9.58
N ALA A 335 25.31 0.30 9.06
CA ALA A 335 25.09 0.52 7.63
C ALA A 335 26.14 1.44 6.98
#